data_e1a3225a73662a605640b46f848647fd
#
_entry.id   e1a3225a73662a605640b46f848647fd
#
_cell.length_a   1.000
_cell.length_b   1.000
_cell.length_c   1.000
_cell.angle_alpha   90.00
_cell.angle_beta   90.00
_cell.angle_gamma   90.00
#
_symmetry.space_group_name_H-M   'P 1'
#
loop_
_entity.id
_entity.type
_entity.pdbx_description
1 polymer ?
#
loop_
_entity_poly.entity_id
_entity_poly.type
_entity_poly.pdbx_seq_one_letter_code
_entity_poly.pdbx_strand_id
1 'polypeptide(L)'
;LPNVVLTPHLGASTTEAQEAVGIEVAEQIADVLNGGVIRNAVNMPSMDANAVKVLGPSIDLGGKLGTLVQQIAPPQIATLRITYWGKIVELDVNAVTRAIQRGFLRRISGDSVNFVNAPVALERLGVRAEIVKSTDDSGYSELIRVEAITPDDTTFSASGTFIGKSNQPRIVSINGREVEVAAEGKLLVLENLDQPGMV
;
A
#
# COMPACT_ATOMS: atom_id res chain seq x y z
N LEU A 1 22.97 34.33 7.19
CA LEU A 1 22.09 34.43 8.37
C LEU A 1 22.94 34.56 9.62
N PRO A 2 22.75 35.61 10.46
CA PRO A 2 23.41 35.71 11.73
C PRO A 2 22.97 34.55 12.64
N ASN A 3 23.88 34.03 13.44
CA ASN A 3 23.65 32.94 14.40
C ASN A 3 23.41 31.54 13.76
N VAL A 4 23.90 31.30 12.54
CA VAL A 4 23.88 29.98 11.91
C VAL A 4 25.32 29.49 11.83
N VAL A 5 25.57 28.30 12.36
CA VAL A 5 26.81 27.56 12.20
C VAL A 5 26.51 26.35 11.32
N LEU A 6 27.21 26.23 10.19
CA LEU A 6 27.10 25.09 9.28
C LEU A 6 28.30 24.18 9.50
N THR A 7 28.04 22.92 9.75
CA THR A 7 29.10 21.89 9.83
C THR A 7 28.86 20.84 8.73
N PRO A 8 29.92 20.18 8.21
CA PRO A 8 29.71 18.98 7.43
C PRO A 8 29.10 17.88 8.31
N HIS A 9 28.72 16.76 7.71
CA HIS A 9 28.07 15.62 8.40
C HIS A 9 29.03 15.02 9.45
N LEU A 10 29.02 15.55 10.66
CA LEU A 10 29.93 15.18 11.76
C LEU A 10 29.28 14.30 12.84
N GLY A 11 28.01 13.91 12.69
CA GLY A 11 27.25 13.22 13.75
C GLY A 11 27.86 11.89 14.23
N ALA A 12 28.67 11.21 13.43
CA ALA A 12 29.36 9.97 13.79
C ALA A 12 30.89 10.08 13.61
N SER A 13 31.46 11.25 13.87
CA SER A 13 32.89 11.52 13.60
C SER A 13 33.80 11.24 14.79
N THR A 14 33.28 10.98 15.98
CA THR A 14 34.05 10.58 17.16
C THR A 14 33.95 9.07 17.39
N THR A 15 34.91 8.50 18.09
CA THR A 15 34.93 7.06 18.43
C THR A 15 33.70 6.67 19.24
N GLU A 16 33.32 7.48 20.21
CA GLU A 16 32.16 7.26 21.07
C GLU A 16 30.85 7.29 20.27
N ALA A 17 30.74 8.22 19.29
CA ALA A 17 29.56 8.30 18.42
C ALA A 17 29.46 7.09 17.49
N GLN A 18 30.59 6.59 16.97
CA GLN A 18 30.63 5.39 16.14
C GLN A 18 30.24 4.13 16.93
N GLU A 19 30.75 3.99 18.17
CA GLU A 19 30.35 2.89 19.07
C GLU A 19 28.85 2.96 19.40
N ALA A 20 28.33 4.14 19.76
CA ALA A 20 26.93 4.32 20.07
C ALA A 20 26.01 3.98 18.89
N VAL A 21 26.34 4.45 17.67
CA VAL A 21 25.60 4.13 16.45
C VAL A 21 25.67 2.63 16.15
N GLY A 22 26.82 2.00 16.34
CA GLY A 22 26.98 0.55 16.14
C GLY A 22 26.07 -0.28 17.05
N ILE A 23 26.01 0.08 18.33
CA ILE A 23 25.14 -0.57 19.31
C ILE A 23 23.66 -0.34 18.94
N GLU A 24 23.26 0.90 18.69
CA GLU A 24 21.88 1.25 18.36
C GLU A 24 21.38 0.52 17.09
N VAL A 25 22.21 0.42 16.05
CA VAL A 25 21.85 -0.31 14.83
C VAL A 25 21.72 -1.80 15.11
N ALA A 26 22.60 -2.39 15.92
CA ALA A 26 22.50 -3.79 16.29
C ALA A 26 21.21 -4.10 17.09
N GLU A 27 20.83 -3.24 18.03
CA GLU A 27 19.58 -3.35 18.78
C GLU A 27 18.36 -3.23 17.86
N GLN A 28 18.34 -2.27 16.93
CA GLN A 28 17.25 -2.10 15.96
C GLN A 28 17.10 -3.32 15.05
N ILE A 29 18.20 -3.89 14.58
CA ILE A 29 18.16 -5.12 13.78
C ILE A 29 17.63 -6.30 14.59
N ALA A 30 18.10 -6.45 15.84
CA ALA A 30 17.62 -7.50 16.74
C ALA A 30 16.11 -7.38 17.01
N ASP A 31 15.62 -6.16 17.26
CA ASP A 31 14.19 -5.89 17.43
C ASP A 31 13.38 -6.35 16.21
N VAL A 32 13.82 -5.99 15.00
CA VAL A 32 13.12 -6.35 13.75
C VAL A 32 13.12 -7.88 13.53
N LEU A 33 14.23 -8.54 13.78
CA LEU A 33 14.33 -10.01 13.64
C LEU A 33 13.43 -10.74 14.64
N ASN A 34 13.16 -10.13 15.79
CA ASN A 34 12.22 -10.64 16.80
C ASN A 34 10.75 -10.21 16.55
N GLY A 35 10.45 -9.63 15.37
CA GLY A 35 9.09 -9.20 15.00
C GLY A 35 8.70 -7.80 15.49
N GLY A 36 9.67 -7.01 15.97
CA GLY A 36 9.47 -5.62 16.36
C GLY A 36 9.31 -4.66 15.18
N VAL A 37 9.09 -3.39 15.51
CA VAL A 37 8.84 -2.33 14.52
C VAL A 37 10.14 -1.88 13.88
N ILE A 38 10.15 -1.72 12.55
CA ILE A 38 11.27 -1.14 11.81
C ILE A 38 11.35 0.35 12.12
N ARG A 39 12.49 0.80 12.66
CA ARG A 39 12.79 2.20 13.01
C ARG A 39 13.97 2.69 12.17
N ASN A 40 13.95 3.97 11.82
CA ASN A 40 15.06 4.66 11.15
C ASN A 40 15.51 4.04 9.81
N ALA A 41 14.67 3.27 9.13
CA ALA A 41 15.00 2.73 7.82
C ALA A 41 15.07 3.86 6.77
N VAL A 42 16.16 3.89 6.00
CA VAL A 42 16.38 4.95 5.00
C VAL A 42 15.46 4.83 3.78
N ASN A 43 15.11 3.61 3.42
CA ASN A 43 14.38 3.27 2.20
C ASN A 43 12.97 2.72 2.44
N MET A 44 12.50 2.75 3.67
CA MET A 44 11.11 2.44 4.02
C MET A 44 10.40 3.69 4.56
N PRO A 45 9.09 3.81 4.37
CA PRO A 45 8.31 4.81 5.07
C PRO A 45 8.53 4.64 6.58
N SER A 46 9.01 5.67 7.25
CA SER A 46 9.14 5.62 8.71
C SER A 46 7.72 5.67 9.30
N MET A 47 7.34 4.60 9.96
CA MET A 47 6.08 4.55 10.71
C MET A 47 6.41 4.47 12.19
N ASP A 48 6.01 5.46 12.94
CA ASP A 48 6.00 5.36 14.40
C ASP A 48 4.90 4.39 14.86
N ALA A 49 4.92 4.01 16.13
CA ALA A 49 3.95 3.07 16.71
C ALA A 49 2.49 3.57 16.55
N ASN A 50 2.26 4.89 16.53
CA ASN A 50 0.94 5.49 16.34
C ASN A 50 0.52 5.39 14.87
N ALA A 51 1.41 5.69 13.93
CA ALA A 51 1.16 5.55 12.50
C ALA A 51 0.85 4.09 12.12
N VAL A 52 1.57 3.11 12.70
CA VAL A 52 1.27 1.67 12.53
C VAL A 52 -0.12 1.33 13.05
N LYS A 53 -0.52 1.86 14.21
CA LYS A 53 -1.84 1.60 14.78
C LYS A 53 -2.97 2.22 13.96
N VAL A 54 -2.76 3.41 13.42
CA VAL A 54 -3.76 4.15 12.61
C VAL A 54 -3.86 3.58 11.20
N LEU A 55 -2.72 3.35 10.54
CA LEU A 55 -2.66 2.92 9.13
C LEU A 55 -2.65 1.39 8.95
N GLY A 56 -2.40 0.62 10.00
CA GLY A 56 -2.31 -0.84 9.93
C GLY A 56 -3.50 -1.49 9.21
N PRO A 57 -4.76 -1.17 9.57
CA PRO A 57 -5.93 -1.68 8.85
C PRO A 57 -5.94 -1.32 7.36
N SER A 58 -5.57 -0.07 7.02
CA SER A 58 -5.53 0.40 5.62
C SER A 58 -4.38 -0.24 4.83
N ILE A 59 -3.26 -0.56 5.48
CA ILE A 59 -2.14 -1.33 4.90
C ILE A 59 -2.60 -2.75 4.55
N ASP A 60 -3.30 -3.43 5.46
CA ASP A 60 -3.82 -4.78 5.23
C ASP A 60 -4.87 -4.79 4.11
N LEU A 61 -5.87 -3.90 4.18
CA LEU A 61 -6.89 -3.75 3.13
C LEU A 61 -6.25 -3.42 1.78
N GLY A 62 -5.30 -2.48 1.74
CA GLY A 62 -4.59 -2.08 0.54
C GLY A 62 -3.85 -3.26 -0.11
N GLY A 63 -3.13 -4.06 0.67
CA GLY A 63 -2.46 -5.27 0.18
C GLY A 63 -3.43 -6.28 -0.43
N LYS A 64 -4.60 -6.46 0.18
CA LYS A 64 -5.67 -7.33 -0.34
C LYS A 64 -6.29 -6.80 -1.64
N LEU A 65 -6.55 -5.48 -1.72
CA LEU A 65 -7.04 -4.84 -2.94
C LEU A 65 -6.04 -4.98 -4.10
N GLY A 66 -4.74 -4.75 -3.85
CA GLY A 66 -3.69 -4.97 -4.84
C GLY A 66 -3.67 -6.40 -5.34
N THR A 67 -3.78 -7.37 -4.44
CA THR A 67 -3.84 -8.80 -4.78
C THR A 67 -5.08 -9.14 -5.60
N LEU A 68 -6.25 -8.60 -5.23
CA LEU A 68 -7.50 -8.83 -5.94
C LEU A 68 -7.44 -8.27 -7.37
N VAL A 69 -7.00 -7.01 -7.51
CA VAL A 69 -6.91 -6.36 -8.83
C VAL A 69 -5.95 -7.13 -9.76
N GLN A 70 -4.82 -7.60 -9.25
CA GLN A 70 -3.91 -8.42 -10.04
C GLN A 70 -4.57 -9.73 -10.54
N GLN A 71 -5.49 -10.31 -9.76
CA GLN A 71 -6.13 -11.58 -10.12
C GLN A 71 -7.27 -11.42 -11.14
N ILE A 72 -7.93 -10.26 -11.15
CA ILE A 72 -9.02 -9.96 -12.10
C ILE A 72 -8.53 -9.27 -13.38
N ALA A 73 -7.34 -8.66 -13.34
CA ALA A 73 -6.73 -7.98 -14.49
C ALA A 73 -5.94 -8.95 -15.38
N PRO A 74 -5.81 -8.66 -16.69
CA PRO A 74 -4.96 -9.43 -17.59
C PRO A 74 -3.46 -9.20 -17.28
N PRO A 75 -2.55 -10.03 -17.83
CA PRO A 75 -1.12 -9.92 -17.53
C PRO A 75 -0.47 -8.60 -17.99
N GLN A 76 -1.00 -7.98 -19.05
CA GLN A 76 -0.42 -6.76 -19.63
C GLN A 76 -1.08 -5.52 -19.02
N ILE A 77 -0.40 -4.88 -18.09
CA ILE A 77 -0.83 -3.65 -17.43
C ILE A 77 0.16 -2.53 -17.74
N ALA A 78 -0.35 -1.37 -18.15
CA ALA A 78 0.43 -0.17 -18.39
C ALA A 78 0.50 0.72 -17.15
N THR A 79 -0.60 0.82 -16.38
CA THR A 79 -0.67 1.72 -15.23
C THR A 79 -1.38 1.03 -14.05
N LEU A 80 -0.80 1.19 -12.88
CA LEU A 80 -1.44 0.89 -11.60
C LEU A 80 -1.79 2.22 -10.92
N ARG A 81 -3.07 2.60 -10.96
CA ARG A 81 -3.57 3.82 -10.33
C ARG A 81 -4.16 3.50 -8.97
N ILE A 82 -3.79 4.30 -7.97
CA ILE A 82 -4.26 4.18 -6.59
C ILE A 82 -4.87 5.52 -6.20
N THR A 83 -6.14 5.51 -5.87
CA THR A 83 -6.85 6.73 -5.46
C THR A 83 -7.35 6.59 -4.03
N TYR A 84 -7.13 7.65 -3.26
CA TYR A 84 -7.52 7.76 -1.86
C TYR A 84 -8.54 8.87 -1.67
N TRP A 85 -9.56 8.65 -0.85
CA TRP A 85 -10.59 9.62 -0.46
C TRP A 85 -10.79 9.64 1.05
N GLY A 86 -11.28 10.77 1.54
CA GLY A 86 -11.67 10.98 2.94
C GLY A 86 -10.47 11.08 3.88
N LYS A 87 -10.61 10.61 5.10
CA LYS A 87 -9.63 10.83 6.19
C LYS A 87 -8.21 10.37 5.88
N ILE A 88 -8.06 9.32 5.08
CA ILE A 88 -6.75 8.77 4.73
C ILE A 88 -5.90 9.74 3.88
N VAL A 89 -6.54 10.71 3.21
CA VAL A 89 -5.85 11.72 2.36
C VAL A 89 -4.93 12.63 3.19
N GLU A 90 -5.28 12.87 4.46
CA GLU A 90 -4.51 13.71 5.38
C GLU A 90 -3.27 13.00 5.95
N LEU A 91 -3.18 11.68 5.75
CA LEU A 91 -2.11 10.84 6.29
C LEU A 91 -1.00 10.60 5.24
N ASP A 92 0.16 10.12 5.71
CA ASP A 92 1.19 9.60 4.82
C ASP A 92 0.80 8.21 4.30
N VAL A 93 0.26 8.17 3.08
CA VAL A 93 -0.22 6.96 2.43
C VAL A 93 0.89 6.08 1.84
N ASN A 94 2.15 6.46 1.98
CA ASN A 94 3.27 5.71 1.36
C ASN A 94 3.29 4.23 1.76
N ALA A 95 3.05 3.93 3.03
CA ALA A 95 3.02 2.54 3.50
C ALA A 95 1.85 1.75 2.89
N VAL A 96 0.67 2.37 2.79
CA VAL A 96 -0.52 1.76 2.16
C VAL A 96 -0.28 1.55 0.66
N THR A 97 0.28 2.55 -0.03
CA THR A 97 0.66 2.46 -1.44
C THR A 97 1.62 1.30 -1.69
N ARG A 98 2.66 1.15 -0.86
CA ARG A 98 3.62 0.04 -0.99
C ARG A 98 3.00 -1.32 -0.68
N ALA A 99 2.04 -1.39 0.24
CA ALA A 99 1.27 -2.61 0.49
C ALA A 99 0.44 -3.03 -0.75
N ILE A 100 -0.22 -2.07 -1.39
CA ILE A 100 -0.97 -2.29 -2.64
C ILE A 100 -0.05 -2.79 -3.75
N GLN A 101 1.07 -2.12 -3.99
CA GLN A 101 2.06 -2.49 -4.99
C GLN A 101 2.63 -3.89 -4.74
N ARG A 102 2.98 -4.20 -3.48
CA ARG A 102 3.43 -5.54 -3.07
C ARG A 102 2.36 -6.58 -3.32
N GLY A 103 1.11 -6.31 -2.92
CA GLY A 103 -0.03 -7.21 -3.13
C GLY A 103 -0.25 -7.51 -4.61
N PHE A 104 -0.19 -6.48 -5.46
CA PHE A 104 -0.31 -6.59 -6.91
C PHE A 104 0.83 -7.42 -7.52
N LEU A 105 2.03 -7.28 -7.03
CA LEU A 105 3.21 -7.98 -7.56
C LEU A 105 3.39 -9.40 -7.03
N ARG A 106 2.76 -9.77 -5.93
CA ARG A 106 3.02 -11.02 -5.22
C ARG A 106 2.88 -12.27 -6.09
N ARG A 107 1.88 -12.34 -6.96
CA ARG A 107 1.70 -13.47 -7.89
C ARG A 107 2.66 -13.45 -9.07
N ILE A 108 3.19 -12.28 -9.42
CA ILE A 108 4.09 -12.10 -10.58
C ILE A 108 5.53 -12.42 -10.15
N SER A 109 5.95 -11.91 -8.99
CA SER A 109 7.34 -11.93 -8.54
C SER A 109 7.58 -12.75 -7.27
N GLY A 110 6.55 -13.42 -6.75
CA GLY A 110 6.63 -14.26 -5.55
C GLY A 110 6.99 -13.48 -4.28
N ASP A 111 7.60 -14.18 -3.32
CA ASP A 111 7.96 -13.61 -2.00
C ASP A 111 9.20 -12.72 -2.04
N SER A 112 9.86 -12.58 -3.19
CA SER A 112 11.00 -11.67 -3.36
C SER A 112 10.61 -10.19 -3.30
N VAL A 113 9.32 -9.86 -3.49
CA VAL A 113 8.80 -8.49 -3.42
C VAL A 113 8.40 -8.13 -2.00
N ASN A 114 8.93 -7.01 -1.53
CA ASN A 114 8.69 -6.46 -0.20
C ASN A 114 8.34 -4.96 -0.28
N PHE A 115 8.12 -4.30 0.86
CA PHE A 115 7.77 -2.88 0.93
C PHE A 115 8.85 -1.94 0.38
N VAL A 116 10.10 -2.37 0.35
CA VAL A 116 11.23 -1.56 -0.13
C VAL A 116 11.31 -1.59 -1.65
N ASN A 117 11.26 -2.80 -2.24
CA ASN A 117 11.54 -3.00 -3.66
C ASN A 117 10.30 -2.98 -4.55
N ALA A 118 9.08 -3.00 -4.00
CA ALA A 118 7.84 -3.02 -4.79
C ALA A 118 7.74 -1.90 -5.84
N PRO A 119 8.05 -0.61 -5.55
CA PRO A 119 8.02 0.44 -6.56
C PRO A 119 8.97 0.18 -7.73
N VAL A 120 10.21 -0.20 -7.42
CA VAL A 120 11.25 -0.50 -8.45
C VAL A 120 10.87 -1.75 -9.25
N ALA A 121 10.25 -2.75 -8.62
CA ALA A 121 9.78 -3.94 -9.30
C ALA A 121 8.64 -3.63 -10.30
N LEU A 122 7.72 -2.70 -9.97
CA LEU A 122 6.70 -2.20 -10.92
C LEU A 122 7.34 -1.52 -12.12
N GLU A 123 8.28 -0.61 -11.88
CA GLU A 123 9.00 0.10 -12.96
C GLU A 123 9.73 -0.87 -13.91
N ARG A 124 10.38 -1.91 -13.36
CA ARG A 124 11.06 -2.95 -14.16
C ARG A 124 10.10 -3.75 -15.04
N LEU A 125 8.86 -3.88 -14.62
CA LEU A 125 7.80 -4.50 -15.43
C LEU A 125 7.17 -3.54 -16.44
N GLY A 126 7.62 -2.27 -16.48
CA GLY A 126 7.05 -1.24 -17.34
C GLY A 126 5.69 -0.72 -16.86
N VAL A 127 5.30 -1.02 -15.63
CA VAL A 127 4.03 -0.55 -15.05
C VAL A 127 4.25 0.79 -14.34
N ARG A 128 3.56 1.83 -14.79
CA ARG A 128 3.59 3.15 -14.16
C ARG A 128 2.66 3.17 -12.94
N ALA A 129 3.16 3.62 -11.80
CA ALA A 129 2.34 3.85 -10.62
C ALA A 129 1.82 5.29 -10.60
N GLU A 130 0.51 5.47 -10.46
CA GLU A 130 -0.15 6.78 -10.31
C GLU A 130 -0.85 6.82 -8.95
N ILE A 131 -0.52 7.82 -8.13
CA ILE A 131 -1.10 8.02 -6.82
C ILE A 131 -1.93 9.30 -6.83
N VAL A 132 -3.21 9.18 -6.53
CA VAL A 132 -4.17 10.28 -6.53
C VAL A 132 -4.76 10.43 -5.12
N LYS A 133 -4.77 11.65 -4.62
CA LYS A 133 -5.49 12.05 -3.41
C LYS A 133 -6.65 12.93 -3.85
N SER A 134 -7.89 12.44 -3.70
CA SER A 134 -9.09 13.18 -4.09
C SER A 134 -9.80 13.76 -2.86
N THR A 135 -10.29 14.97 -3.02
CA THR A 135 -11.14 15.66 -2.04
C THR A 135 -12.62 15.56 -2.35
N ASP A 136 -12.98 14.90 -3.46
CA ASP A 136 -14.37 14.68 -3.84
C ASP A 136 -15.07 13.78 -2.81
N ASP A 137 -16.39 13.92 -2.72
CA ASP A 137 -17.17 13.03 -1.86
C ASP A 137 -17.29 11.64 -2.51
N SER A 138 -16.77 10.64 -1.81
CA SER A 138 -16.86 9.24 -2.23
C SER A 138 -18.05 8.49 -1.63
N GLY A 139 -18.85 9.15 -0.77
CA GLY A 139 -19.91 8.53 0.01
C GLY A 139 -19.41 7.69 1.20
N TYR A 140 -18.08 7.66 1.43
CA TYR A 140 -17.45 6.91 2.52
C TYR A 140 -16.55 7.82 3.37
N SER A 141 -16.40 7.52 4.65
CA SER A 141 -15.48 8.27 5.53
C SER A 141 -14.02 8.17 5.08
N GLU A 142 -13.67 7.08 4.43
CA GLU A 142 -12.43 6.86 3.68
C GLU A 142 -12.66 5.77 2.64
N LEU A 143 -11.98 5.87 1.51
CA LEU A 143 -12.05 4.90 0.42
C LEU A 143 -10.67 4.74 -0.21
N ILE A 144 -10.32 3.51 -0.53
CA ILE A 144 -9.14 3.17 -1.32
C ILE A 144 -9.62 2.48 -2.59
N ARG A 145 -9.26 3.02 -3.76
CA ARG A 145 -9.49 2.36 -5.06
C ARG A 145 -8.16 2.02 -5.70
N VAL A 146 -8.07 0.81 -6.20
CA VAL A 146 -6.94 0.31 -6.98
C VAL A 146 -7.42 -0.03 -8.37
N GLU A 147 -6.73 0.46 -9.39
CA GLU A 147 -7.08 0.29 -10.80
C GLU A 147 -5.85 -0.20 -11.56
N ALA A 148 -5.98 -1.32 -12.26
CA ALA A 148 -5.02 -1.80 -13.24
C ALA A 148 -5.52 -1.45 -14.64
N ILE A 149 -4.78 -0.61 -15.35
CA ILE A 149 -5.14 -0.06 -16.66
C ILE A 149 -4.23 -0.70 -17.70
N THR A 150 -4.83 -1.29 -18.70
CA THR A 150 -4.14 -1.92 -19.84
C THR A 150 -3.66 -0.88 -20.84
N PRO A 151 -2.80 -1.24 -21.81
CA PRO A 151 -2.36 -0.32 -22.87
C PRO A 151 -3.47 0.19 -23.79
N ASP A 152 -4.61 -0.52 -23.85
CA ASP A 152 -5.81 -0.12 -24.61
C ASP A 152 -6.86 0.60 -23.74
N ASP A 153 -6.43 1.14 -22.58
CA ASP A 153 -7.24 1.89 -21.62
C ASP A 153 -8.39 1.09 -20.96
N THR A 154 -8.40 -0.23 -21.07
CA THR A 154 -9.34 -1.05 -20.30
C THR A 154 -8.94 -1.05 -18.83
N THR A 155 -9.92 -0.83 -17.92
CA THR A 155 -9.67 -0.69 -16.49
C THR A 155 -10.28 -1.84 -15.71
N PHE A 156 -9.47 -2.47 -14.86
CA PHE A 156 -9.87 -3.45 -13.86
C PHE A 156 -9.68 -2.86 -12.48
N SER A 157 -10.70 -2.87 -11.64
CA SER A 157 -10.65 -2.11 -10.40
C SER A 157 -11.28 -2.84 -9.22
N ALA A 158 -10.79 -2.50 -8.02
CA ALA A 158 -11.45 -2.82 -6.77
C ALA A 158 -11.36 -1.64 -5.81
N SER A 159 -12.44 -1.42 -5.05
CA SER A 159 -12.47 -0.39 -4.01
C SER A 159 -12.79 -1.01 -2.66
N GLY A 160 -12.18 -0.47 -1.63
CA GLY A 160 -12.40 -0.91 -0.26
C GLY A 160 -12.47 0.24 0.73
N THR A 161 -13.21 -0.01 1.79
CA THR A 161 -13.46 0.92 2.90
C THR A 161 -13.58 0.18 4.22
N PHE A 162 -13.87 0.90 5.29
CA PHE A 162 -14.16 0.35 6.59
C PHE A 162 -15.59 0.66 7.00
N ILE A 163 -16.34 -0.37 7.45
CA ILE A 163 -17.75 -0.25 7.78
C ILE A 163 -17.99 -0.62 9.24
N GLY A 164 -18.99 0.06 9.84
CA GLY A 164 -19.47 -0.21 11.18
C GLY A 164 -18.59 0.33 12.29
N LYS A 165 -19.06 0.17 13.55
CA LYS A 165 -18.37 0.67 14.75
C LYS A 165 -17.04 -0.02 15.01
N SER A 166 -16.89 -1.26 14.55
CA SER A 166 -15.67 -2.06 14.67
C SER A 166 -14.68 -1.85 13.53
N ASN A 167 -14.96 -0.91 12.63
CA ASN A 167 -14.07 -0.53 11.53
C ASN A 167 -13.64 -1.73 10.67
N GLN A 168 -14.62 -2.54 10.25
CA GLN A 168 -14.35 -3.78 9.51
C GLN A 168 -14.00 -3.49 8.05
N PRO A 169 -12.92 -4.07 7.51
CA PRO A 169 -12.53 -3.89 6.12
C PRO A 169 -13.56 -4.57 5.20
N ARG A 170 -14.01 -3.85 4.18
CA ARG A 170 -14.94 -4.32 3.15
C ARG A 170 -14.45 -3.93 1.77
N ILE A 171 -14.60 -4.84 0.82
CA ILE A 171 -14.56 -4.55 -0.60
C ILE A 171 -15.96 -4.07 -0.97
N VAL A 172 -16.06 -2.86 -1.54
CA VAL A 172 -17.34 -2.20 -1.84
C VAL A 172 -17.58 -1.99 -3.32
N SER A 173 -16.56 -2.24 -4.16
CA SER A 173 -16.73 -2.23 -5.62
C SER A 173 -15.72 -3.15 -6.28
N ILE A 174 -16.15 -3.85 -7.35
CA ILE A 174 -15.29 -4.63 -8.26
C ILE A 174 -15.69 -4.28 -9.68
N ASN A 175 -14.76 -3.83 -10.52
CA ASN A 175 -14.97 -3.39 -11.91
C ASN A 175 -16.15 -2.40 -12.04
N GLY A 176 -16.24 -1.45 -11.10
CA GLY A 176 -17.29 -0.44 -11.07
C GLY A 176 -18.66 -0.94 -10.59
N ARG A 177 -18.84 -2.22 -10.30
CA ARG A 177 -20.07 -2.77 -9.74
C ARG A 177 -20.01 -2.72 -8.22
N GLU A 178 -21.06 -2.22 -7.61
CA GLU A 178 -21.18 -2.18 -6.15
C GLU A 178 -21.34 -3.59 -5.59
N VAL A 179 -20.58 -3.87 -4.54
CA VAL A 179 -20.63 -5.11 -3.77
C VAL A 179 -20.39 -4.77 -2.29
N GLU A 180 -20.71 -5.66 -1.39
CA GLU A 180 -20.27 -5.56 0.01
C GLU A 180 -19.78 -6.93 0.47
N VAL A 181 -18.46 -7.11 0.47
CA VAL A 181 -17.83 -8.39 0.79
C VAL A 181 -16.72 -8.18 1.81
N ALA A 182 -16.60 -9.10 2.78
CA ALA A 182 -15.45 -9.10 3.68
C ALA A 182 -14.16 -9.32 2.88
N ALA A 183 -13.14 -8.51 3.18
CA ALA A 183 -11.83 -8.65 2.54
C ALA A 183 -11.04 -9.83 3.14
N GLU A 184 -11.64 -11.04 3.14
CA GLU A 184 -11.10 -12.23 3.81
C GLU A 184 -11.36 -13.50 3.01
N GLY A 185 -10.54 -14.52 3.24
CA GLY A 185 -10.71 -15.84 2.66
C GLY A 185 -10.51 -15.91 1.14
N LYS A 186 -11.27 -16.78 0.50
CA LYS A 186 -11.26 -17.00 -0.96
C LYS A 186 -12.52 -16.39 -1.55
N LEU A 187 -12.37 -15.53 -2.55
CA LEU A 187 -13.47 -14.90 -3.28
C LEU A 187 -13.58 -15.53 -4.66
N LEU A 188 -14.80 -15.87 -5.05
CA LEU A 188 -15.14 -16.23 -6.43
C LEU A 188 -15.87 -15.05 -7.06
N VAL A 189 -15.26 -14.42 -8.05
CA VAL A 189 -15.85 -13.33 -8.82
C VAL A 189 -16.39 -13.90 -10.12
N LEU A 190 -17.70 -13.84 -10.30
CA LEU A 190 -18.39 -14.29 -11.51
C LEU A 190 -19.01 -13.06 -12.20
N GLU A 191 -18.78 -12.93 -13.46
CA GLU A 191 -19.48 -11.99 -14.31
C GLU A 191 -20.47 -12.76 -15.20
N ASN A 192 -21.73 -12.43 -15.10
CA ASN A 192 -22.82 -13.10 -15.82
C ASN A 192 -23.54 -12.10 -16.72
N LEU A 193 -23.85 -12.51 -17.94
CA LEU A 193 -24.83 -11.82 -18.77
C LEU A 193 -26.21 -12.17 -18.23
N ASP A 194 -26.96 -11.15 -17.80
CA ASP A 194 -28.32 -11.31 -17.27
C ASP A 194 -29.28 -11.80 -18.38
N GLN A 195 -29.26 -13.10 -18.60
CA GLN A 195 -30.13 -13.78 -19.56
C GLN A 195 -30.97 -14.85 -18.83
N PRO A 196 -32.26 -14.99 -19.18
CA PRO A 196 -33.11 -16.04 -18.60
C PRO A 196 -32.51 -17.43 -18.77
N GLY A 197 -32.36 -18.17 -17.65
CA GLY A 197 -31.83 -19.53 -17.65
C GLY A 197 -30.33 -19.66 -17.40
N MET A 198 -29.61 -18.57 -17.16
CA MET A 198 -28.22 -18.58 -16.67
C MET A 198 -28.22 -18.30 -15.18
N VAL A 199 -28.08 -19.32 -14.35
CA VAL A 199 -27.82 -19.22 -12.90
C VAL A 199 -26.45 -19.75 -12.62
#